data_faf62593aa2eb3978917a223dfe4c16c
#
_entry.id   faf62593aa2eb3978917a223dfe4c16c
#
_cell.length_a   1.000
_cell.length_b   1.000
_cell.length_c   1.000
_cell.angle_alpha   90.00
_cell.angle_beta   90.00
_cell.angle_gamma   90.00
#
_symmetry.space_group_name_H-M   'P 1'
#
loop_
_entity.id
_entity.type
_entity.pdbx_description
1 polymer ?
#
loop_
_entity_poly.entity_id
_entity_poly.type
_entity_poly.pdbx_seq_one_letter_code
_entity_poly.pdbx_strand_id
1 'polypeptide(L)'
;MAKSRFKKSTVAVAAAIIVVFAAAATAALIFLMSGKNKIPDADSQAIVYKSTDGGTYLSAYGKKHKLTISDDSSVLLTSDGEYLIYTTASAKVSRKYDLYLCSIKNSSNAKKGAKLLDYGVEKEFRYNNGTLYYSKQNQDNLSVMTTAYDIKKNKKSDIDFAIKELFLPESGDSIYYLKQLSDSQSLYVYSSSDGSRELVKNAANIHFYDNGENCEILFETGSYNEGEAELFSVSPGKNPVQIATMVSSVLYDSYSPGGNLYYFVKKESPAGWRDIIGDDMAQDDELIKEPNRNDYTFIFGFSIQYQLDMSKYNRKVSRDKIRQALDEQIKDDSFTQGYNLYARTADGSKKIAENVVPDEVFAVSASGEPAAVFYMTELSDSTVRMSDLDSQLGSSSVESVVETAVSAVKACIKKTGYLYADTHSTQPVKLDAYNGKKAEFIISGDKLFVKSFDASNDTFSLFRHTVTNGVVSAAEMLDTSIKACNIIGTDVWYRRSVTGSSLCDLYKYSTEKEKIDGDVASFAGLSDGSVLIVKNFVSSSDGEIADLYLYDGKKTSLVAEKAELKNMKYSDKGISFIRNGGDLCIYSKNKLAIIDSDAYNIIAY
;
A
#
# COMPACT_ATOMS: atom_id res chain seq x y z
N MET A 1 31.83 -55.59 20.92
CA MET A 1 32.29 -54.21 21.17
C MET A 1 31.59 -53.20 20.24
N ALA A 2 30.27 -52.99 20.39
CA ALA A 2 29.51 -52.07 19.51
C ALA A 2 28.46 -51.17 20.25
N LYS A 3 28.53 -51.07 21.59
CA LYS A 3 27.54 -50.33 22.39
C LYS A 3 27.98 -48.94 22.90
N SER A 4 29.20 -48.48 22.60
CA SER A 4 29.74 -47.23 23.21
C SER A 4 29.76 -46.01 22.27
N ARG A 5 29.54 -46.16 20.96
CA ARG A 5 29.56 -45.03 20.01
C ARG A 5 28.23 -44.28 19.85
N PHE A 6 27.09 -44.91 20.14
CA PHE A 6 25.78 -44.29 19.99
C PHE A 6 25.41 -43.27 21.08
N LYS A 7 25.95 -43.43 22.31
CA LYS A 7 25.66 -42.50 23.42
C LYS A 7 26.35 -41.14 23.31
N LYS A 8 27.52 -41.06 22.66
CA LYS A 8 28.25 -39.77 22.52
C LYS A 8 27.66 -38.84 21.45
N SER A 9 27.10 -39.38 20.38
CA SER A 9 26.49 -38.56 19.34
C SER A 9 25.14 -37.98 19.79
N THR A 10 24.33 -38.74 20.53
CA THR A 10 23.03 -38.28 21.04
C THR A 10 23.16 -37.17 22.08
N VAL A 11 24.21 -37.26 22.95
CA VAL A 11 24.49 -36.21 23.92
C VAL A 11 25.04 -34.95 23.25
N ALA A 12 25.87 -35.09 22.21
CA ALA A 12 26.37 -33.94 21.44
C ALA A 12 25.26 -33.20 20.65
N VAL A 13 24.31 -33.94 20.06
CA VAL A 13 23.16 -33.35 19.38
C VAL A 13 22.21 -32.69 20.38
N ALA A 14 21.93 -33.30 21.52
CA ALA A 14 21.10 -32.69 22.55
C ALA A 14 21.76 -31.42 23.16
N ALA A 15 23.09 -31.43 23.37
CA ALA A 15 23.82 -30.26 23.82
C ALA A 15 23.81 -29.12 22.76
N ALA A 16 23.97 -29.43 21.48
CA ALA A 16 23.86 -28.46 20.40
C ALA A 16 22.44 -27.83 20.27
N ILE A 17 21.40 -28.63 20.44
CA ILE A 17 20.01 -28.14 20.45
C ILE A 17 19.75 -27.22 21.65
N ILE A 18 20.25 -27.57 22.84
CA ILE A 18 20.11 -26.73 24.04
C ILE A 18 20.88 -25.40 23.88
N VAL A 19 22.04 -25.40 23.25
CA VAL A 19 22.81 -24.17 22.96
C VAL A 19 22.10 -23.28 21.93
N VAL A 20 21.49 -23.86 20.91
CA VAL A 20 20.70 -23.10 19.91
C VAL A 20 19.45 -22.51 20.57
N PHE A 21 18.72 -23.28 21.39
CA PHE A 21 17.57 -22.76 22.13
C PHE A 21 17.95 -21.69 23.16
N ALA A 22 19.08 -21.85 23.86
CA ALA A 22 19.59 -20.84 24.78
C ALA A 22 20.03 -19.56 24.04
N ALA A 23 20.69 -19.68 22.90
CA ALA A 23 21.07 -18.55 22.06
C ALA A 23 19.85 -17.83 21.47
N ALA A 24 18.84 -18.56 20.99
CA ALA A 24 17.59 -18.00 20.51
C ALA A 24 16.78 -17.33 21.64
N ALA A 25 16.72 -17.93 22.82
CA ALA A 25 16.08 -17.33 23.99
C ALA A 25 16.84 -16.08 24.49
N THR A 26 18.15 -16.06 24.40
CA THR A 26 18.97 -14.89 24.77
C THR A 26 18.84 -13.78 23.73
N ALA A 27 18.81 -14.12 22.43
CA ALA A 27 18.55 -13.15 21.36
C ALA A 27 17.11 -12.58 21.46
N ALA A 28 16.10 -13.41 21.74
CA ALA A 28 14.74 -12.96 22.00
C ALA A 28 14.65 -12.09 23.26
N LEU A 29 15.40 -12.42 24.32
CA LEU A 29 15.44 -11.59 25.53
C LEU A 29 16.18 -10.26 25.30
N ILE A 30 17.26 -10.26 24.52
CA ILE A 30 17.97 -9.03 24.11
C ILE A 30 17.08 -8.19 23.19
N PHE A 31 16.35 -8.79 22.25
CA PHE A 31 15.37 -8.10 21.40
C PHE A 31 14.19 -7.55 22.21
N LEU A 32 13.70 -8.32 23.20
CA LEU A 32 12.66 -7.87 24.14
C LEU A 32 13.18 -6.81 25.15
N MET A 33 14.48 -6.77 25.42
CA MET A 33 15.08 -5.77 26.32
C MET A 33 15.58 -4.52 25.59
N SER A 34 15.93 -4.60 24.31
CA SER A 34 16.39 -3.46 23.51
C SER A 34 15.25 -2.65 22.88
N GLY A 35 14.02 -3.19 22.81
CA GLY A 35 12.87 -2.56 22.17
C GLY A 35 11.78 -2.02 23.10
N LYS A 36 11.91 -2.17 24.42
CA LYS A 36 10.95 -1.58 25.37
C LYS A 36 11.36 -0.17 25.75
N ASN A 37 11.06 0.80 24.92
CA ASN A 37 10.74 2.12 25.43
C ASN A 37 9.60 1.91 26.44
N LYS A 38 9.91 2.07 27.74
CA LYS A 38 8.89 1.97 28.79
C LYS A 38 7.84 3.00 28.46
N ILE A 39 6.62 2.58 28.16
CA ILE A 39 5.47 3.49 28.02
C ILE A 39 5.47 4.37 29.28
N PRO A 40 5.57 5.71 29.16
CA PRO A 40 5.60 6.60 30.33
C PRO A 40 4.36 6.39 31.19
N ASP A 41 4.46 6.62 32.51
CA ASP A 41 3.24 6.64 33.34
C ASP A 41 2.30 7.75 32.88
N ALA A 42 1.01 7.56 33.00
CA ALA A 42 0.00 8.52 32.53
C ALA A 42 0.28 9.95 33.00
N ASP A 43 0.74 10.11 34.25
CA ASP A 43 1.08 11.41 34.83
C ASP A 43 2.32 12.07 34.19
N SER A 44 3.17 11.32 33.52
CA SER A 44 4.38 11.84 32.85
C SER A 44 4.14 12.17 31.37
N GLN A 45 3.01 11.77 30.82
CA GLN A 45 2.68 12.03 29.42
C GLN A 45 2.28 13.49 29.22
N ALA A 46 2.68 14.03 28.06
CA ALA A 46 2.30 15.37 27.67
C ALA A 46 1.04 15.34 26.79
N ILE A 47 0.09 16.21 27.08
CA ILE A 47 -1.12 16.36 26.27
C ILE A 47 -1.49 17.83 26.14
N VAL A 48 -1.90 18.25 24.95
CA VAL A 48 -2.41 19.60 24.69
C VAL A 48 -3.89 19.51 24.39
N TYR A 49 -4.68 20.30 25.12
CA TYR A 49 -6.14 20.26 25.04
C TYR A 49 -6.76 21.64 25.24
N LYS A 50 -8.00 21.80 24.81
CA LYS A 50 -8.85 22.96 25.09
C LYS A 50 -9.76 22.66 26.28
N SER A 51 -9.87 23.64 27.19
CA SER A 51 -10.78 23.60 28.33
C SER A 51 -12.02 24.43 28.06
N THR A 52 -13.09 24.14 28.76
CA THR A 52 -14.38 24.86 28.69
C THR A 52 -14.29 26.33 29.06
N ASP A 53 -13.21 26.77 29.74
CA ASP A 53 -12.89 28.18 29.97
C ASP A 53 -12.36 28.92 28.70
N GLY A 54 -12.30 28.24 27.57
CA GLY A 54 -11.76 28.74 26.30
C GLY A 54 -10.23 28.78 26.25
N GLY A 55 -9.53 28.32 27.30
CA GLY A 55 -8.07 28.26 27.33
C GLY A 55 -7.51 27.00 26.70
N THR A 56 -6.32 27.11 26.10
CA THR A 56 -5.52 25.95 25.67
C THR A 56 -4.47 25.64 26.72
N TYR A 57 -4.32 24.38 27.06
CA TYR A 57 -3.44 23.92 28.14
C TYR A 57 -2.51 22.81 27.69
N LEU A 58 -1.30 22.82 28.21
CA LEU A 58 -0.37 21.69 28.25
C LEU A 58 -0.47 21.04 29.62
N SER A 59 -0.84 19.77 29.71
CA SER A 59 -0.61 18.95 30.88
C SER A 59 0.61 18.09 30.66
N ALA A 60 1.60 18.19 31.55
CA ALA A 60 2.81 17.38 31.52
C ALA A 60 3.34 17.23 32.97
N TYR A 61 3.76 16.01 33.32
CA TYR A 61 4.32 15.71 34.67
C TYR A 61 3.38 16.10 35.82
N GLY A 62 2.08 15.84 35.64
CA GLY A 62 1.04 16.17 36.64
C GLY A 62 0.82 17.67 36.86
N LYS A 63 1.23 18.53 35.91
CA LYS A 63 1.09 19.99 35.97
C LYS A 63 0.40 20.55 34.74
N LYS A 64 -0.52 21.48 34.99
CA LYS A 64 -1.28 22.22 33.97
C LYS A 64 -0.63 23.56 33.70
N HIS A 65 -0.34 23.87 32.43
CA HIS A 65 0.23 25.13 31.99
C HIS A 65 -0.67 25.74 30.90
N LYS A 66 -1.13 26.97 31.12
CA LYS A 66 -1.88 27.69 30.08
C LYS A 66 -0.95 28.14 28.96
N LEU A 67 -1.35 27.86 27.73
CA LEU A 67 -0.62 28.22 26.52
C LEU A 67 -1.31 29.43 25.84
N THR A 68 -0.50 30.30 25.25
CA THR A 68 -1.00 31.39 24.41
C THR A 68 -1.11 30.89 22.98
N ILE A 69 -2.16 30.14 22.70
CA ILE A 69 -2.42 29.53 21.38
C ILE A 69 -3.76 30.07 20.88
N SER A 70 -3.80 30.54 19.64
CA SER A 70 -5.04 30.92 18.95
C SER A 70 -5.71 29.68 18.33
N ASP A 71 -7.00 29.81 18.02
CA ASP A 71 -7.75 28.69 17.37
C ASP A 71 -7.18 28.30 16.01
N ASP A 72 -6.52 29.25 15.34
CA ASP A 72 -5.86 29.07 14.05
C ASP A 72 -4.36 28.77 14.19
N SER A 73 -3.95 27.99 15.17
CA SER A 73 -2.55 27.62 15.43
C SER A 73 -2.27 26.21 14.94
N SER A 74 -1.05 25.97 14.43
CA SER A 74 -0.51 24.62 14.27
C SER A 74 0.19 24.21 15.55
N VAL A 75 -0.05 22.98 16.02
CA VAL A 75 0.49 22.43 17.27
C VAL A 75 1.02 21.03 17.05
N LEU A 76 2.23 20.76 17.51
CA LEU A 76 2.89 19.46 17.43
C LEU A 76 3.55 19.13 18.77
N LEU A 77 3.24 17.95 19.31
CA LEU A 77 4.07 17.24 20.28
C LEU A 77 4.99 16.31 19.51
N THR A 78 6.29 16.39 19.76
CA THR A 78 7.26 15.52 19.09
C THR A 78 7.09 14.08 19.55
N SER A 79 7.32 13.12 18.66
CA SER A 79 7.14 11.68 18.93
C SER A 79 7.96 11.18 20.12
N ASP A 80 9.16 11.76 20.33
CA ASP A 80 9.99 11.51 21.52
C ASP A 80 9.41 12.12 22.81
N GLY A 81 8.37 12.96 22.71
CA GLY A 81 7.75 13.64 23.85
C GLY A 81 8.65 14.71 24.49
N GLU A 82 9.73 15.15 23.83
CA GLU A 82 10.67 16.10 24.38
C GLU A 82 10.30 17.58 24.15
N TYR A 83 9.51 17.86 23.10
CA TYR A 83 9.19 19.22 22.70
C TYR A 83 7.72 19.40 22.35
N LEU A 84 7.18 20.57 22.71
CA LEU A 84 5.96 21.12 22.15
C LEU A 84 6.36 22.27 21.24
N ILE A 85 5.90 22.21 19.99
CA ILE A 85 6.14 23.23 18.97
C ILE A 85 4.77 23.76 18.53
N TYR A 86 4.61 25.07 18.45
CA TYR A 86 3.35 25.64 17.99
C TYR A 86 3.53 27.03 17.37
N THR A 87 2.60 27.37 16.50
CA THR A 87 2.45 28.73 15.97
C THR A 87 1.27 29.42 16.64
N THR A 88 1.28 30.75 16.70
CA THR A 88 0.13 31.57 17.09
C THR A 88 0.12 32.86 16.26
N ALA A 89 -1.06 33.46 16.08
CA ALA A 89 -1.19 34.68 15.29
C ALA A 89 -0.20 35.75 15.77
N SER A 90 0.58 36.31 14.83
CA SER A 90 1.60 37.31 15.18
C SER A 90 0.97 38.65 15.52
N ALA A 91 1.37 39.20 16.64
CA ALA A 91 1.02 40.59 17.00
C ALA A 91 1.81 41.62 16.19
N LYS A 92 2.93 41.23 15.54
CA LYS A 92 3.84 42.11 14.82
C LYS A 92 3.63 42.13 13.32
N VAL A 93 3.21 41.01 12.74
CA VAL A 93 3.09 40.83 11.29
C VAL A 93 1.69 40.33 10.94
N SER A 94 0.90 41.17 10.27
CA SER A 94 -0.47 40.82 9.88
C SER A 94 -0.51 39.56 9.01
N ARG A 95 -1.46 38.67 9.27
CA ARG A 95 -1.68 37.40 8.55
C ARG A 95 -0.50 36.44 8.61
N LYS A 96 0.39 36.56 9.59
CA LYS A 96 1.51 35.67 9.85
C LYS A 96 1.47 35.20 11.30
N TYR A 97 2.38 34.29 11.63
CA TYR A 97 2.40 33.62 12.92
C TYR A 97 3.74 33.81 13.63
N ASP A 98 3.73 33.75 14.93
CA ASP A 98 4.91 33.65 15.77
C ASP A 98 5.11 32.18 16.14
N LEU A 99 6.33 31.66 15.99
CA LEU A 99 6.72 30.28 16.20
C LEU A 99 7.35 30.08 17.56
N TYR A 100 6.84 29.14 18.34
CA TYR A 100 7.29 28.85 19.69
C TYR A 100 7.80 27.42 19.83
N LEU A 101 8.79 27.25 20.71
CA LEU A 101 9.33 25.97 21.15
C LEU A 101 9.30 25.89 22.67
N CYS A 102 8.69 24.83 23.20
CA CYS A 102 8.71 24.49 24.62
C CYS A 102 9.40 23.15 24.82
N SER A 103 10.49 23.09 25.59
CA SER A 103 11.08 21.83 26.01
C SER A 103 10.28 21.25 27.17
N ILE A 104 9.83 20.00 27.02
CA ILE A 104 9.04 19.27 28.00
C ILE A 104 9.73 17.97 28.44
N LYS A 105 11.06 17.85 28.25
CA LYS A 105 11.85 16.67 28.63
C LYS A 105 11.71 16.27 30.09
N ASN A 106 11.45 17.23 30.96
CA ASN A 106 11.25 17.02 32.40
C ASN A 106 10.40 18.15 32.99
N SER A 107 9.92 17.95 34.21
CA SER A 107 9.07 18.92 34.89
C SER A 107 9.70 20.31 35.08
N SER A 108 11.01 20.40 35.20
CA SER A 108 11.74 21.66 35.33
C SER A 108 11.73 22.46 34.02
N ASN A 109 11.92 21.77 32.88
CA ASN A 109 11.88 22.41 31.57
C ASN A 109 10.45 22.83 31.19
N ALA A 110 9.46 21.97 31.42
CA ALA A 110 8.06 22.31 31.17
C ALA A 110 7.59 23.56 31.94
N LYS A 111 8.12 23.78 33.15
CA LYS A 111 7.83 24.99 33.94
C LYS A 111 8.36 26.29 33.34
N LYS A 112 9.43 26.25 32.53
CA LYS A 112 10.03 27.44 31.91
C LYS A 112 9.15 28.03 30.83
N GLY A 113 8.18 27.26 30.34
CA GLY A 113 7.28 27.68 29.26
C GLY A 113 7.92 27.69 27.90
N ALA A 114 7.19 28.22 26.92
CA ALA A 114 7.63 28.27 25.54
C ALA A 114 8.55 29.50 25.26
N LYS A 115 9.56 29.26 24.45
CA LYS A 115 10.46 30.29 23.93
C LYS A 115 10.02 30.68 22.52
N LEU A 116 9.90 31.99 22.25
CA LEU A 116 9.74 32.48 20.89
C LEU A 116 10.99 32.15 20.08
N LEU A 117 10.84 31.42 18.97
CA LEU A 117 11.93 31.09 18.04
C LEU A 117 12.03 32.10 16.91
N ASP A 118 10.89 32.45 16.31
CA ASP A 118 10.83 33.40 15.21
C ASP A 118 9.43 34.05 15.14
N TYR A 119 9.34 35.19 14.46
CA TYR A 119 8.10 35.91 14.23
C TYR A 119 7.85 36.15 12.75
N GLY A 120 6.59 36.27 12.36
CA GLY A 120 6.21 36.51 10.98
C GLY A 120 6.42 35.29 10.07
N VAL A 121 6.32 34.07 10.61
CA VAL A 121 6.44 32.81 9.86
C VAL A 121 5.10 32.41 9.24
N GLU A 122 5.13 31.46 8.31
CA GLU A 122 3.93 30.77 7.85
C GLU A 122 3.36 29.89 8.97
N LYS A 123 2.10 29.53 8.85
CA LYS A 123 1.39 28.73 9.86
C LYS A 123 1.98 27.33 10.04
N GLU A 124 2.25 26.69 8.91
CA GLU A 124 2.70 25.30 8.87
C GLU A 124 4.20 25.19 9.10
N PHE A 125 4.57 24.14 9.81
CA PHE A 125 5.96 23.75 10.04
C PHE A 125 6.08 22.22 10.04
N ARG A 126 7.30 21.72 9.90
CA ARG A 126 7.63 20.30 9.94
C ARG A 126 8.73 20.08 10.98
N TYR A 127 8.73 18.92 11.61
CA TYR A 127 9.78 18.51 12.54
C TYR A 127 10.28 17.11 12.17
N ASN A 128 11.60 16.96 12.14
CA ASN A 128 12.24 15.67 11.90
C ASN A 128 13.61 15.62 12.59
N ASN A 129 13.88 14.57 13.34
CA ASN A 129 15.18 14.25 13.96
C ASN A 129 15.87 15.41 14.69
N GLY A 130 15.12 16.20 15.46
CA GLY A 130 15.66 17.33 16.21
C GLY A 130 15.82 18.62 15.39
N THR A 131 15.37 18.63 14.13
CA THR A 131 15.38 19.81 13.25
C THR A 131 13.94 20.24 12.94
N LEU A 132 13.69 21.52 13.10
CA LEU A 132 12.43 22.17 12.79
C LEU A 132 12.55 22.93 11.47
N TYR A 133 11.63 22.68 10.55
CA TYR A 133 11.55 23.31 9.25
C TYR A 133 10.32 24.22 9.20
N TYR A 134 10.52 25.48 8.85
CA TYR A 134 9.44 26.46 8.74
C TYR A 134 9.74 27.49 7.65
N SER A 135 8.70 28.14 7.15
CA SER A 135 8.83 29.13 6.10
C SER A 135 8.53 30.53 6.61
N LYS A 136 9.27 31.52 6.10
CA LYS A 136 9.11 32.91 6.43
C LYS A 136 9.19 33.77 5.18
N GLN A 137 8.27 34.71 5.03
CA GLN A 137 8.31 35.66 3.92
C GLN A 137 9.39 36.73 4.17
N ASN A 138 10.24 36.89 3.18
CA ASN A 138 11.19 38.02 3.18
C ASN A 138 10.43 39.32 2.92
N GLN A 139 10.64 40.32 3.76
CA GLN A 139 9.93 41.62 3.66
C GLN A 139 10.37 42.44 2.47
N ASP A 140 11.63 42.28 2.02
CA ASP A 140 12.22 43.10 0.96
C ASP A 140 11.78 42.67 -0.46
N ASN A 141 11.62 41.39 -0.69
CA ASN A 141 11.33 40.83 -2.03
C ASN A 141 10.10 39.90 -2.09
N LEU A 142 9.36 39.79 -1.00
CA LEU A 142 8.17 38.96 -0.85
C LEU A 142 8.39 37.44 -1.12
N SER A 143 9.62 36.99 -1.31
CA SER A 143 9.93 35.57 -1.45
C SER A 143 9.72 34.82 -0.12
N VAL A 144 9.24 33.59 -0.20
CA VAL A 144 9.08 32.73 0.97
C VAL A 144 10.32 31.86 1.09
N MET A 145 11.12 32.10 2.12
CA MET A 145 12.33 31.34 2.44
C MET A 145 11.99 30.23 3.44
N THR A 146 12.44 29.02 3.17
CA THR A 146 12.36 27.91 4.13
C THR A 146 13.66 27.82 4.92
N THR A 147 13.52 27.73 6.25
CA THR A 147 14.61 27.70 7.22
C THR A 147 14.57 26.39 8.00
N ALA A 148 15.74 25.76 8.18
CA ALA A 148 15.96 24.67 9.12
C ALA A 148 16.53 25.22 10.43
N TYR A 149 15.94 24.78 11.56
CA TYR A 149 16.43 25.11 12.89
C TYR A 149 16.81 23.84 13.64
N ASP A 150 18.12 23.61 13.82
CA ASP A 150 18.64 22.53 14.66
C ASP A 150 18.43 22.89 16.13
N ILE A 151 17.52 22.17 16.80
CA ILE A 151 17.14 22.47 18.20
C ILE A 151 18.32 22.26 19.15
N LYS A 152 19.12 21.20 18.94
CA LYS A 152 20.25 20.85 19.81
C LYS A 152 21.40 21.85 19.68
N LYS A 153 21.71 22.25 18.46
CA LYS A 153 22.78 23.23 18.17
C LYS A 153 22.32 24.67 18.34
N ASN A 154 21.01 24.92 18.48
CA ASN A 154 20.40 26.27 18.49
C ASN A 154 20.84 27.10 17.28
N LYS A 155 20.85 26.48 16.09
CA LYS A 155 21.36 27.10 14.85
C LYS A 155 20.30 27.11 13.77
N LYS A 156 20.12 28.27 13.10
CA LYS A 156 19.30 28.42 11.89
C LYS A 156 20.16 28.30 10.65
N SER A 157 19.59 27.71 9.59
CA SER A 157 20.20 27.63 8.27
C SER A 157 19.09 27.75 7.23
N ASP A 158 19.26 28.69 6.29
CA ASP A 158 18.32 28.82 5.19
C ASP A 158 18.54 27.72 4.16
N ILE A 159 17.46 27.14 3.68
CA ILE A 159 17.48 26.04 2.70
C ILE A 159 17.33 26.60 1.29
N ASP A 160 16.16 27.12 0.97
CA ASP A 160 15.83 27.68 -0.36
C ASP A 160 14.50 28.46 -0.30
N PHE A 161 14.21 29.18 -1.37
CA PHE A 161 12.96 29.92 -1.54
C PHE A 161 11.99 29.15 -2.46
N ALA A 162 10.71 29.49 -2.37
CA ALA A 162 9.63 28.92 -3.20
C ALA A 162 9.52 27.38 -3.12
N ILE A 163 9.82 26.81 -1.95
CA ILE A 163 9.61 25.40 -1.68
C ILE A 163 8.11 25.15 -1.59
N LYS A 164 7.60 24.23 -2.41
CA LYS A 164 6.20 23.81 -2.44
C LYS A 164 5.95 22.66 -1.45
N GLU A 165 6.87 21.72 -1.39
CA GLU A 165 6.75 20.53 -0.55
C GLU A 165 8.13 20.06 -0.06
N LEU A 166 8.16 19.54 1.17
CA LEU A 166 9.35 19.00 1.82
C LEU A 166 9.16 17.50 2.08
N PHE A 167 10.17 16.71 1.76
CA PHE A 167 10.28 15.30 2.08
C PHE A 167 11.43 15.09 3.06
N LEU A 168 11.11 14.59 4.23
CA LEU A 168 12.01 14.49 5.37
C LEU A 168 12.28 13.02 5.70
N PRO A 169 13.38 12.42 5.22
CA PRO A 169 13.76 11.05 5.56
C PRO A 169 13.93 10.87 7.07
N GLU A 170 13.49 9.71 7.58
CA GLU A 170 13.72 9.34 8.99
C GLU A 170 15.20 9.13 9.30
N SER A 171 15.99 8.76 8.30
CA SER A 171 17.43 8.55 8.42
C SER A 171 18.23 9.43 7.45
N GLY A 172 19.44 9.84 7.85
CA GLY A 172 20.36 10.64 7.05
C GLY A 172 20.22 12.15 7.24
N ASP A 173 21.19 12.88 6.65
CA ASP A 173 21.32 14.34 6.79
C ASP A 173 20.74 15.12 5.60
N SER A 174 20.22 14.42 4.60
CA SER A 174 19.68 15.03 3.39
C SER A 174 18.16 15.10 3.45
N ILE A 175 17.61 16.21 3.00
CA ILE A 175 16.19 16.40 2.77
C ILE A 175 15.93 16.64 1.29
N TYR A 176 14.75 16.30 0.83
CA TYR A 176 14.33 16.53 -0.54
C TYR A 176 13.18 17.53 -0.56
N TYR A 177 13.09 18.31 -1.62
CA TYR A 177 12.00 19.25 -1.75
C TYR A 177 11.65 19.55 -3.20
N LEU A 178 10.40 19.92 -3.39
CA LEU A 178 9.89 20.43 -4.64
C LEU A 178 9.95 21.94 -4.66
N LYS A 179 10.46 22.47 -5.75
CA LYS A 179 10.46 23.89 -6.04
C LYS A 179 9.63 24.16 -7.28
N GLN A 180 8.67 25.05 -7.17
CA GLN A 180 7.88 25.48 -8.32
C GLN A 180 8.41 26.79 -8.85
N LEU A 181 8.88 26.79 -10.08
CA LEU A 181 9.33 27.95 -10.81
C LEU A 181 8.43 28.10 -12.04
N SER A 182 7.53 29.09 -12.03
CA SER A 182 6.48 29.26 -13.05
C SER A 182 5.62 28.00 -13.23
N ASP A 183 5.61 27.38 -14.41
CA ASP A 183 4.73 26.27 -14.78
C ASP A 183 5.38 24.89 -14.59
N SER A 184 6.64 24.85 -14.14
CA SER A 184 7.37 23.60 -13.94
C SER A 184 7.76 23.38 -12.48
N GLN A 185 7.80 22.11 -12.08
CA GLN A 185 8.29 21.67 -10.77
C GLN A 185 9.64 20.99 -10.94
N SER A 186 10.60 21.32 -10.08
CA SER A 186 11.90 20.65 -10.03
C SER A 186 12.10 20.00 -8.67
N LEU A 187 12.71 18.83 -8.67
CA LEU A 187 13.10 18.10 -7.46
C LEU A 187 14.53 18.48 -7.07
N TYR A 188 14.71 18.85 -5.82
CA TYR A 188 15.99 19.25 -5.22
C TYR A 188 16.34 18.36 -4.04
N VAL A 189 17.63 18.27 -3.75
CA VAL A 189 18.17 17.75 -2.48
C VAL A 189 18.93 18.86 -1.77
N TYR A 190 18.80 18.91 -0.45
CA TYR A 190 19.60 19.77 0.43
C TYR A 190 20.29 18.92 1.48
N SER A 191 21.57 19.18 1.70
CA SER A 191 22.32 18.72 2.86
C SER A 191 23.00 19.89 3.55
N SER A 192 23.28 19.75 4.84
CA SER A 192 23.99 20.80 5.60
C SER A 192 25.43 21.02 5.14
N SER A 193 26.05 20.04 4.47
CA SER A 193 27.42 20.09 3.93
C SER A 193 27.48 20.71 2.54
N ASP A 194 26.55 20.35 1.64
CA ASP A 194 26.65 20.65 0.21
C ASP A 194 25.67 21.74 -0.26
N GLY A 195 24.73 22.14 0.62
CA GLY A 195 23.67 23.07 0.27
C GLY A 195 22.60 22.41 -0.62
N SER A 196 21.92 23.24 -1.40
CA SER A 196 20.84 22.83 -2.31
C SER A 196 21.36 22.48 -3.70
N ARG A 197 20.92 21.35 -4.26
CA ARG A 197 21.25 20.88 -5.60
C ARG A 197 20.00 20.39 -6.33
N GLU A 198 19.80 20.85 -7.56
CA GLU A 198 18.73 20.33 -8.43
C GLU A 198 19.04 18.90 -8.86
N LEU A 199 18.06 18.02 -8.72
CA LEU A 199 18.15 16.61 -9.16
C LEU A 199 17.50 16.42 -10.53
N VAL A 200 16.28 16.95 -10.69
CA VAL A 200 15.47 16.76 -11.90
C VAL A 200 14.60 17.98 -12.16
N LYS A 201 14.46 18.34 -13.45
CA LYS A 201 13.50 19.31 -13.95
C LYS A 201 12.21 18.63 -14.41
N ASN A 202 11.09 19.34 -14.33
CA ASN A 202 9.79 18.88 -14.82
C ASN A 202 9.35 17.57 -14.17
N ALA A 203 9.64 17.40 -12.87
CA ALA A 203 9.20 16.23 -12.12
C ALA A 203 7.68 16.33 -11.85
N ALA A 204 6.97 15.22 -12.04
CA ALA A 204 5.54 15.06 -11.80
C ALA A 204 5.27 13.80 -11.00
N ASN A 205 4.08 13.67 -10.41
CA ASN A 205 3.63 12.48 -9.68
C ASN A 205 4.68 11.94 -8.72
N ILE A 206 5.09 12.80 -7.78
CA ILE A 206 6.20 12.52 -6.88
C ILE A 206 5.68 11.83 -5.64
N HIS A 207 6.27 10.69 -5.33
CA HIS A 207 5.96 9.88 -4.16
C HIS A 207 7.22 9.64 -3.34
N PHE A 208 7.13 9.98 -2.08
CA PHE A 208 8.20 9.81 -1.12
C PHE A 208 7.91 8.60 -0.23
N TYR A 209 8.88 7.70 -0.14
CA TYR A 209 8.81 6.50 0.67
C TYR A 209 9.98 6.45 1.63
N ASP A 210 9.69 6.12 2.87
CA ASP A 210 10.67 5.94 3.92
C ASP A 210 10.19 4.84 4.87
N ASN A 211 11.00 3.81 5.06
CA ASN A 211 10.73 2.73 6.00
C ASN A 211 11.71 2.73 7.19
N GLY A 212 12.41 3.86 7.42
CA GLY A 212 13.39 4.04 8.47
C GLY A 212 14.79 3.50 8.14
N GLU A 213 14.88 2.46 7.30
CA GLU A 213 16.17 1.90 6.83
C GLU A 213 16.53 2.42 5.45
N ASN A 214 15.54 2.52 4.58
CA ASN A 214 15.70 2.95 3.20
C ASN A 214 14.71 4.06 2.87
N CYS A 215 15.19 5.06 2.15
CA CYS A 215 14.39 6.15 1.61
C CYS A 215 14.50 6.15 0.08
N GLU A 216 13.39 6.33 -0.59
CA GLU A 216 13.34 6.44 -2.05
C GLU A 216 12.25 7.42 -2.48
N ILE A 217 12.54 8.20 -3.51
CA ILE A 217 11.55 9.04 -4.18
C ILE A 217 11.30 8.46 -5.57
N LEU A 218 10.05 8.17 -5.86
CA LEU A 218 9.58 7.86 -7.20
C LEU A 218 8.98 9.11 -7.82
N PHE A 219 9.27 9.36 -9.07
CA PHE A 219 8.72 10.48 -9.81
C PHE A 219 8.66 10.18 -11.30
N GLU A 220 7.88 10.96 -11.99
CA GLU A 220 7.70 10.84 -13.43
C GLU A 220 8.11 12.13 -14.12
N THR A 221 8.47 11.98 -15.40
CA THR A 221 8.66 13.09 -16.34
C THR A 221 7.82 12.82 -17.59
N GLY A 222 7.35 13.89 -18.27
CA GLY A 222 6.48 13.73 -19.44
C GLY A 222 4.99 13.77 -19.11
N SER A 223 4.15 13.33 -20.03
CA SER A 223 2.69 13.42 -19.94
C SER A 223 2.03 12.06 -20.16
N TYR A 224 1.17 11.63 -19.24
CA TYR A 224 0.33 10.44 -19.41
C TYR A 224 -0.61 10.51 -20.60
N ASN A 225 -1.11 11.71 -20.93
CA ASN A 225 -2.07 11.88 -22.01
C ASN A 225 -1.50 11.56 -23.38
N GLU A 226 -0.17 11.58 -23.50
CA GLU A 226 0.56 11.29 -24.73
C GLU A 226 1.20 9.90 -24.71
N GLY A 227 1.10 9.15 -23.58
CA GLY A 227 1.73 7.84 -23.41
C GLY A 227 3.28 7.90 -23.32
N GLU A 228 3.81 9.08 -22.95
CA GLU A 228 5.25 9.37 -22.96
C GLU A 228 5.82 9.55 -21.54
N ALA A 229 5.09 9.17 -20.49
CA ALA A 229 5.63 9.29 -19.14
C ALA A 229 6.81 8.34 -18.94
N GLU A 230 7.88 8.88 -18.37
CA GLU A 230 9.05 8.15 -17.94
C GLU A 230 9.08 8.07 -16.42
N LEU A 231 9.28 6.89 -15.87
CA LEU A 231 9.32 6.63 -14.42
C LEU A 231 10.75 6.55 -13.93
N PHE A 232 11.05 7.27 -12.87
CA PHE A 232 12.38 7.33 -12.24
C PHE A 232 12.30 7.04 -10.75
N SER A 233 13.46 6.63 -10.21
CA SER A 233 13.68 6.60 -8.77
C SER A 233 14.95 7.34 -8.39
N VAL A 234 15.00 7.88 -7.16
CA VAL A 234 16.20 8.42 -6.55
C VAL A 234 16.27 8.06 -5.07
N SER A 235 17.42 7.53 -4.65
CA SER A 235 17.75 7.25 -3.25
C SER A 235 18.71 8.31 -2.70
N PRO A 236 18.83 8.48 -1.37
CA PRO A 236 19.72 9.44 -0.75
C PRO A 236 21.16 9.37 -1.27
N GLY A 237 21.71 10.52 -1.62
CA GLY A 237 23.08 10.63 -2.11
C GLY A 237 23.35 10.08 -3.51
N LYS A 238 22.34 9.57 -4.22
CA LYS A 238 22.47 9.02 -5.57
C LYS A 238 21.85 9.92 -6.63
N ASN A 239 22.19 9.68 -7.88
CA ASN A 239 21.50 10.31 -9.02
C ASN A 239 20.21 9.54 -9.35
N PRO A 240 19.24 10.19 -10.00
CA PRO A 240 18.04 9.53 -10.50
C PRO A 240 18.37 8.38 -11.46
N VAL A 241 17.63 7.29 -11.34
CA VAL A 241 17.72 6.10 -12.20
C VAL A 241 16.38 5.92 -12.90
N GLN A 242 16.39 5.82 -14.23
CA GLN A 242 15.21 5.53 -15.02
C GLN A 242 14.78 4.07 -14.81
N ILE A 243 13.51 3.88 -14.45
CA ILE A 243 12.90 2.56 -14.25
C ILE A 243 12.25 2.06 -15.52
N ALA A 244 11.46 2.93 -16.17
CA ALA A 244 10.69 2.57 -17.35
C ALA A 244 10.36 3.80 -18.21
N THR A 245 10.01 3.54 -19.46
CA THR A 245 9.46 4.51 -20.41
C THR A 245 8.03 4.12 -20.80
N MET A 246 7.29 5.03 -21.38
CA MET A 246 5.90 4.81 -21.85
C MET A 246 4.96 4.29 -20.75
N VAL A 247 5.18 4.77 -19.51
CA VAL A 247 4.38 4.36 -18.36
C VAL A 247 3.02 5.04 -18.41
N SER A 248 1.96 4.27 -18.22
CA SER A 248 0.58 4.77 -18.22
C SER A 248 0.00 4.90 -16.82
N SER A 249 0.48 4.13 -15.86
CA SER A 249 0.06 4.18 -14.46
C SER A 249 1.04 3.41 -13.57
N VAL A 250 1.08 3.73 -12.28
CA VAL A 250 1.95 3.09 -11.29
C VAL A 250 1.13 2.81 -10.02
N LEU A 251 1.35 1.66 -9.39
CA LEU A 251 0.73 1.30 -8.11
C LEU A 251 1.56 1.85 -6.95
N TYR A 252 1.49 3.15 -6.75
CA TYR A 252 2.26 3.85 -5.72
C TYR A 252 1.91 3.43 -4.30
N ASP A 253 0.62 3.22 -3.99
CA ASP A 253 0.12 2.94 -2.64
C ASP A 253 0.61 1.60 -2.07
N SER A 254 1.06 0.71 -2.93
CA SER A 254 1.53 -0.64 -2.55
C SER A 254 3.05 -0.77 -2.49
N TYR A 255 3.78 0.29 -2.81
CA TYR A 255 5.24 0.27 -2.84
C TYR A 255 5.86 0.61 -1.48
N SER A 256 6.94 -0.06 -1.13
CA SER A 256 7.86 0.33 -0.07
C SER A 256 9.32 0.17 -0.55
N PRO A 257 10.27 0.99 -0.04
CA PRO A 257 11.67 0.91 -0.45
C PRO A 257 12.25 -0.50 -0.27
N GLY A 258 12.87 -1.00 -1.33
CA GLY A 258 13.40 -2.37 -1.39
C GLY A 258 12.39 -3.45 -1.80
N GLY A 259 11.11 -3.10 -1.91
CA GLY A 259 10.06 -3.98 -2.43
C GLY A 259 9.88 -3.88 -3.94
N ASN A 260 8.90 -4.60 -4.46
CA ASN A 260 8.57 -4.57 -5.88
C ASN A 260 7.66 -3.38 -6.20
N LEU A 261 7.98 -2.66 -7.26
CA LEU A 261 7.14 -1.60 -7.82
C LEU A 261 6.40 -2.15 -9.04
N TYR A 262 5.08 -2.05 -9.02
CA TYR A 262 4.22 -2.47 -10.13
C TYR A 262 3.78 -1.27 -10.96
N TYR A 263 3.88 -1.38 -12.29
CA TYR A 263 3.48 -0.32 -13.21
C TYR A 263 2.92 -0.88 -14.52
N PHE A 264 2.22 -0.03 -15.24
CA PHE A 264 1.52 -0.37 -16.47
C PHE A 264 2.10 0.37 -17.66
N VAL A 265 2.25 -0.36 -18.75
CA VAL A 265 2.56 0.21 -20.07
C VAL A 265 1.42 -0.10 -21.01
N LYS A 266 0.86 0.91 -21.64
CA LYS A 266 -0.22 0.76 -22.61
C LYS A 266 0.28 -0.03 -23.82
N LYS A 267 -0.49 -0.99 -24.30
CA LYS A 267 -0.19 -1.69 -25.55
C LYS A 267 -0.33 -0.74 -26.72
N GLU A 268 0.52 -0.89 -27.73
CA GLU A 268 0.45 -0.06 -28.95
C GLU A 268 -0.85 -0.29 -29.73
N SER A 269 -1.38 -1.51 -29.69
CA SER A 269 -2.64 -1.88 -30.33
C SER A 269 -3.53 -2.70 -29.39
N PRO A 270 -4.87 -2.63 -29.55
CA PRO A 270 -5.78 -3.54 -28.86
C PRO A 270 -5.44 -4.99 -29.16
N ALA A 271 -5.76 -5.89 -28.22
CA ALA A 271 -5.75 -7.31 -28.53
C ALA A 271 -6.77 -7.62 -29.62
N GLY A 272 -6.47 -8.62 -30.43
CA GLY A 272 -7.37 -9.12 -31.45
C GLY A 272 -7.59 -10.62 -31.30
N TRP A 273 -8.42 -11.20 -32.17
CA TRP A 273 -8.62 -12.65 -32.13
C TRP A 273 -7.31 -13.44 -32.34
N ARG A 274 -6.31 -12.84 -33.04
CA ARG A 274 -4.98 -13.45 -33.26
C ARG A 274 -4.16 -13.58 -31.97
N ASP A 275 -4.41 -12.75 -30.99
CA ASP A 275 -3.78 -12.87 -29.66
C ASP A 275 -4.40 -14.01 -28.83
N ILE A 276 -5.64 -14.40 -29.15
CA ILE A 276 -6.38 -15.48 -28.49
C ILE A 276 -6.10 -16.81 -29.20
N ILE A 277 -6.37 -16.85 -30.51
CA ILE A 277 -6.06 -18.02 -31.35
C ILE A 277 -4.71 -17.75 -32.00
N GLY A 278 -3.65 -18.38 -31.49
CA GLY A 278 -2.33 -18.23 -32.10
C GLY A 278 -2.34 -18.70 -33.56
N ASP A 279 -1.87 -17.85 -34.48
CA ASP A 279 -1.71 -18.24 -35.88
C ASP A 279 -0.35 -18.89 -36.11
N ASP A 280 -0.20 -20.10 -35.57
CA ASP A 280 1.01 -20.91 -35.63
C ASP A 280 1.28 -21.52 -37.02
N MET A 281 0.34 -21.31 -37.99
CA MET A 281 0.45 -21.81 -39.35
C MET A 281 0.81 -20.73 -40.40
N ALA A 282 0.96 -19.46 -39.97
CA ALA A 282 1.17 -18.35 -40.89
C ALA A 282 2.44 -18.55 -41.80
N GLN A 283 3.51 -19.02 -41.21
CA GLN A 283 4.75 -19.27 -41.95
C GLN A 283 4.62 -20.38 -42.99
N ASP A 284 3.90 -21.46 -42.68
CA ASP A 284 3.64 -22.55 -43.62
C ASP A 284 2.77 -22.07 -44.78
N ASP A 285 1.78 -21.19 -44.51
CA ASP A 285 0.91 -20.66 -45.54
C ASP A 285 1.66 -19.78 -46.55
N GLU A 286 2.69 -19.06 -46.14
CA GLU A 286 3.53 -18.23 -47.02
C GLU A 286 4.30 -19.07 -48.02
N LEU A 287 4.60 -20.32 -47.73
CA LEU A 287 5.29 -21.24 -48.60
C LEU A 287 4.38 -21.90 -49.65
N ILE A 288 3.05 -21.82 -49.41
CA ILE A 288 2.07 -22.43 -50.32
C ILE A 288 1.57 -21.40 -51.32
N LYS A 289 2.04 -21.48 -52.55
CA LYS A 289 1.69 -20.56 -53.63
C LYS A 289 0.42 -20.97 -54.33
N GLU A 290 -0.30 -19.96 -54.88
CA GLU A 290 -1.44 -20.21 -55.75
C GLU A 290 -0.97 -20.96 -57.00
N PRO A 291 -1.68 -22.02 -57.46
CA PRO A 291 -1.36 -22.74 -58.69
C PRO A 291 -1.55 -21.82 -59.88
N ASN A 292 -0.55 -21.77 -60.75
CA ASN A 292 -0.62 -21.08 -62.01
C ASN A 292 -0.58 -22.06 -63.17
N ARG A 293 -0.85 -21.58 -64.38
CA ARG A 293 -0.88 -22.41 -65.60
C ARG A 293 0.44 -23.20 -65.85
N ASN A 294 1.56 -22.72 -65.35
CA ASN A 294 2.86 -23.31 -65.57
C ASN A 294 3.15 -24.45 -64.57
N ASP A 295 2.33 -24.60 -63.52
CA ASP A 295 2.48 -25.69 -62.54
C ASP A 295 1.85 -26.99 -63.00
N TYR A 296 1.27 -27.00 -64.23
CA TYR A 296 0.65 -28.17 -64.84
C TYR A 296 1.47 -28.63 -66.05
N THR A 297 1.72 -29.92 -66.13
CA THR A 297 2.30 -30.57 -67.30
C THR A 297 1.22 -31.45 -67.94
N PHE A 298 1.00 -31.31 -69.25
CA PHE A 298 0.09 -32.15 -70.03
C PHE A 298 0.83 -33.43 -70.43
N ILE A 299 0.36 -34.58 -69.95
CA ILE A 299 0.84 -35.87 -70.38
C ILE A 299 -0.42 -36.68 -70.85
N PHE A 300 -0.43 -37.08 -72.11
CA PHE A 300 -1.50 -37.88 -72.70
C PHE A 300 -2.92 -37.29 -72.56
N GLY A 301 -3.04 -35.94 -72.58
CA GLY A 301 -4.33 -35.27 -72.45
C GLY A 301 -4.80 -35.01 -71.02
N PHE A 302 -4.02 -35.39 -70.03
CA PHE A 302 -4.29 -35.10 -68.62
C PHE A 302 -3.33 -34.03 -68.11
N SER A 303 -3.90 -33.08 -67.33
CA SER A 303 -3.03 -32.13 -66.62
C SER A 303 -2.55 -32.76 -65.30
N ILE A 304 -1.25 -32.87 -65.15
CA ILE A 304 -0.61 -33.34 -63.92
C ILE A 304 0.03 -32.17 -63.25
N GLN A 305 -0.34 -31.93 -62.01
CA GLN A 305 0.28 -30.90 -61.20
C GLN A 305 1.64 -31.43 -60.69
N TYR A 306 2.71 -30.79 -61.13
CA TYR A 306 4.06 -31.32 -60.93
C TYR A 306 4.72 -30.89 -59.63
N GLN A 307 4.32 -29.81 -59.00
CA GLN A 307 5.06 -29.22 -57.88
C GLN A 307 4.19 -28.66 -56.74
N LEU A 308 2.88 -28.62 -56.89
CA LEU A 308 2.00 -28.09 -55.87
C LEU A 308 1.20 -29.22 -55.24
N ASP A 309 1.30 -29.36 -53.92
CA ASP A 309 0.43 -30.23 -53.14
C ASP A 309 -0.97 -29.58 -53.02
N MET A 310 -1.87 -29.97 -53.91
CA MET A 310 -3.23 -29.42 -53.95
C MET A 310 -3.97 -29.59 -52.61
N SER A 311 -3.65 -30.62 -51.82
CA SER A 311 -4.26 -30.80 -50.53
C SER A 311 -3.82 -29.72 -49.55
N LYS A 312 -2.55 -29.37 -49.57
CA LYS A 312 -2.01 -28.26 -48.76
C LYS A 312 -2.56 -26.90 -49.23
N TYR A 313 -2.62 -26.69 -50.55
CA TYR A 313 -3.23 -25.47 -51.08
C TYR A 313 -4.70 -25.30 -50.67
N ASN A 314 -5.52 -26.36 -50.80
CA ASN A 314 -6.90 -26.33 -50.41
C ASN A 314 -7.07 -26.09 -48.89
N ARG A 315 -6.19 -26.64 -48.08
CA ARG A 315 -6.17 -26.34 -46.63
C ARG A 315 -5.84 -24.89 -46.38
N LYS A 316 -4.84 -24.32 -47.05
CA LYS A 316 -4.54 -22.89 -46.97
C LYS A 316 -5.77 -22.04 -47.30
N VAL A 317 -6.47 -22.30 -48.40
CA VAL A 317 -7.68 -21.59 -48.78
C VAL A 317 -8.76 -21.69 -47.69
N SER A 318 -8.89 -22.85 -47.07
CA SER A 318 -9.84 -23.02 -45.94
C SER A 318 -9.42 -22.26 -44.69
N ARG A 319 -8.13 -22.21 -44.36
CA ARG A 319 -7.58 -21.39 -43.27
C ARG A 319 -7.82 -19.89 -43.54
N ASP A 320 -7.59 -19.43 -44.76
CA ASP A 320 -7.83 -18.04 -45.14
C ASP A 320 -9.30 -17.65 -45.01
N LYS A 321 -10.22 -18.57 -45.34
CA LYS A 321 -11.66 -18.38 -45.08
C LYS A 321 -11.99 -18.29 -43.59
N ILE A 322 -11.35 -19.10 -42.77
CA ILE A 322 -11.50 -19.01 -41.29
C ILE A 322 -10.99 -17.66 -40.81
N ARG A 323 -9.81 -17.22 -41.23
CA ARG A 323 -9.25 -15.90 -40.87
C ARG A 323 -10.16 -14.76 -41.28
N GLN A 324 -10.63 -14.79 -42.54
CA GLN A 324 -11.57 -13.79 -43.06
C GLN A 324 -12.87 -13.76 -42.23
N ALA A 325 -13.44 -14.93 -41.93
CA ALA A 325 -14.67 -14.99 -41.17
C ALA A 325 -14.48 -14.50 -39.72
N LEU A 326 -13.31 -14.75 -39.09
CA LEU A 326 -12.96 -14.19 -37.79
C LEU A 326 -12.84 -12.66 -37.85
N ASP A 327 -12.17 -12.11 -38.87
CA ASP A 327 -12.07 -10.67 -39.08
C ASP A 327 -13.47 -10.01 -39.32
N GLU A 328 -14.41 -10.70 -39.98
CA GLU A 328 -15.76 -10.21 -40.23
C GLU A 328 -16.71 -10.35 -39.01
N GLN A 329 -16.58 -11.42 -38.23
CA GLN A 329 -17.52 -11.75 -37.14
C GLN A 329 -17.09 -11.25 -35.78
N ILE A 330 -15.80 -11.00 -35.60
CA ILE A 330 -15.21 -10.48 -34.37
C ILE A 330 -14.65 -9.09 -34.69
N LYS A 331 -15.45 -8.09 -34.36
CA LYS A 331 -15.08 -6.70 -34.59
C LYS A 331 -14.04 -6.23 -33.58
N ASP A 332 -13.20 -5.27 -33.99
CA ASP A 332 -12.18 -4.67 -33.14
C ASP A 332 -12.77 -4.02 -31.87
N ASP A 333 -14.04 -3.55 -31.92
CA ASP A 333 -14.75 -2.99 -30.78
C ASP A 333 -15.11 -4.04 -29.69
N SER A 334 -14.95 -5.33 -29.99
CA SER A 334 -15.07 -6.41 -28.99
C SER A 334 -13.88 -6.49 -28.05
N PHE A 335 -12.78 -5.82 -28.36
CA PHE A 335 -11.55 -5.83 -27.59
C PHE A 335 -11.25 -4.43 -27.06
N THR A 336 -10.87 -4.35 -25.79
CA THR A 336 -10.37 -3.11 -25.23
C THR A 336 -8.85 -3.05 -25.36
N GLN A 337 -8.32 -1.83 -25.42
CA GLN A 337 -6.87 -1.65 -25.42
C GLN A 337 -6.32 -2.01 -24.04
N GLY A 338 -5.72 -3.18 -23.93
CA GLY A 338 -5.16 -3.69 -22.70
C GLY A 338 -3.83 -3.02 -22.32
N TYR A 339 -3.40 -3.29 -21.11
CA TYR A 339 -2.13 -2.84 -20.57
C TYR A 339 -1.23 -4.04 -20.28
N ASN A 340 0.07 -3.84 -20.42
CA ASN A 340 1.06 -4.79 -19.91
C ASN A 340 1.40 -4.41 -18.47
N LEU A 341 1.32 -5.37 -17.55
CA LEU A 341 1.74 -5.23 -16.16
C LEU A 341 3.21 -5.63 -16.02
N TYR A 342 3.99 -4.76 -15.41
CA TYR A 342 5.40 -4.98 -15.10
C TYR A 342 5.63 -4.92 -13.58
N ALA A 343 6.65 -5.65 -13.13
CA ALA A 343 7.26 -5.45 -11.82
C ALA A 343 8.71 -4.99 -11.99
N ARG A 344 9.11 -3.93 -11.28
CA ARG A 344 10.50 -3.63 -11.01
C ARG A 344 10.93 -4.44 -9.79
N THR A 345 11.94 -5.26 -9.96
CA THR A 345 12.58 -6.06 -8.90
C THR A 345 14.03 -5.59 -8.73
N ALA A 346 14.77 -6.19 -7.80
CA ALA A 346 16.21 -5.94 -7.64
C ALA A 346 17.01 -6.26 -8.93
N ASP A 347 16.53 -7.22 -9.73
CA ASP A 347 17.18 -7.67 -10.98
C ASP A 347 16.75 -6.87 -12.21
N GLY A 348 15.88 -5.87 -12.06
CA GLY A 348 15.36 -5.04 -13.15
C GLY A 348 13.86 -5.19 -13.38
N SER A 349 13.37 -4.67 -14.50
CA SER A 349 11.94 -4.71 -14.85
C SER A 349 11.56 -5.99 -15.57
N LYS A 350 10.51 -6.67 -15.12
CA LYS A 350 9.98 -7.91 -15.68
C LYS A 350 8.51 -7.75 -16.04
N LYS A 351 8.12 -8.14 -17.27
CA LYS A 351 6.70 -8.21 -17.65
C LYS A 351 6.03 -9.40 -16.95
N ILE A 352 4.94 -9.12 -16.23
CA ILE A 352 4.16 -10.13 -15.49
C ILE A 352 2.99 -10.64 -16.31
N ALA A 353 2.24 -9.73 -16.93
CA ALA A 353 1.01 -10.08 -17.65
C ALA A 353 0.72 -9.11 -18.80
N GLU A 354 -0.14 -9.55 -19.71
CA GLU A 354 -0.69 -8.76 -20.81
C GLU A 354 -2.21 -8.64 -20.66
N ASN A 355 -2.79 -7.64 -21.33
CA ASN A 355 -4.24 -7.39 -21.36
C ASN A 355 -4.84 -7.21 -19.95
N VAL A 356 -4.09 -6.57 -19.05
CA VAL A 356 -4.49 -6.33 -17.67
C VAL A 356 -5.39 -5.11 -17.61
N VAL A 357 -6.37 -5.13 -16.71
CA VAL A 357 -7.26 -4.02 -16.38
C VAL A 357 -6.66 -3.23 -15.21
N PRO A 358 -6.13 -2.01 -15.41
CA PRO A 358 -5.39 -1.28 -14.37
C PRO A 358 -6.19 -1.01 -13.10
N ASP A 359 -7.48 -0.70 -13.23
CA ASP A 359 -8.38 -0.41 -12.10
C ASP A 359 -8.71 -1.66 -11.24
N GLU A 360 -8.32 -2.84 -11.70
CA GLU A 360 -8.58 -4.12 -11.03
C GLU A 360 -7.27 -4.85 -10.69
N VAL A 361 -6.26 -4.07 -10.30
CA VAL A 361 -4.98 -4.59 -9.83
C VAL A 361 -4.75 -4.16 -8.39
N PHE A 362 -4.40 -5.11 -7.56
CA PHE A 362 -4.13 -4.91 -6.14
C PHE A 362 -2.77 -5.51 -5.83
N ALA A 363 -1.80 -4.67 -5.53
CA ALA A 363 -0.53 -5.15 -5.00
C ALA A 363 -0.62 -5.24 -3.48
N VAL A 364 -0.08 -6.29 -2.94
CA VAL A 364 -0.09 -6.54 -1.49
C VAL A 364 1.35 -6.73 -1.06
N SER A 365 1.90 -5.74 -0.38
CA SER A 365 3.19 -5.86 0.31
C SER A 365 2.94 -6.13 1.78
N ALA A 366 3.46 -7.26 2.28
CA ALA A 366 3.66 -7.42 3.71
C ALA A 366 5.05 -6.87 4.04
N SER A 367 5.20 -6.12 5.13
CA SER A 367 6.49 -5.59 5.56
C SER A 367 7.51 -6.72 5.70
N GLY A 368 8.55 -6.70 4.85
CA GLY A 368 9.66 -7.64 4.89
C GLY A 368 9.50 -8.94 4.12
N GLU A 369 8.35 -9.18 3.46
CA GLU A 369 8.10 -10.38 2.66
C GLU A 369 7.84 -10.01 1.19
N PRO A 370 8.10 -10.92 0.26
CA PRO A 370 7.88 -10.66 -1.16
C PRO A 370 6.42 -10.38 -1.46
N ALA A 371 6.21 -9.29 -2.19
CA ALA A 371 4.90 -8.82 -2.58
C ALA A 371 4.23 -9.80 -3.55
N ALA A 372 2.94 -10.04 -3.35
CA ALA A 372 2.09 -10.63 -4.36
C ALA A 372 1.27 -9.54 -5.06
N VAL A 373 0.98 -9.71 -6.33
CA VAL A 373 0.04 -8.86 -7.05
C VAL A 373 -1.12 -9.71 -7.57
N PHE A 374 -2.34 -9.29 -7.24
CA PHE A 374 -3.54 -9.77 -7.89
C PHE A 374 -3.89 -8.85 -9.04
N TYR A 375 -4.25 -9.41 -10.17
CA TYR A 375 -4.69 -8.64 -11.33
C TYR A 375 -5.80 -9.37 -12.09
N MET A 376 -6.61 -8.63 -12.80
CA MET A 376 -7.58 -9.19 -13.74
C MET A 376 -7.15 -8.89 -15.17
N THR A 377 -7.31 -9.87 -16.03
CA THR A 377 -7.15 -9.70 -17.48
C THR A 377 -8.53 -9.67 -18.14
N GLU A 378 -8.64 -8.97 -19.24
CA GLU A 378 -9.86 -8.97 -20.06
C GLU A 378 -9.95 -10.20 -20.96
N LEU A 379 -8.82 -10.88 -21.14
CA LEU A 379 -8.74 -12.08 -21.93
C LEU A 379 -8.26 -13.23 -21.05
N SER A 380 -8.99 -14.36 -21.10
CA SER A 380 -8.51 -15.61 -20.52
C SER A 380 -7.66 -16.36 -21.55
N ASP A 381 -6.76 -17.21 -21.06
CA ASP A 381 -5.99 -18.10 -21.92
C ASP A 381 -6.92 -18.96 -22.77
N SER A 382 -6.60 -19.10 -24.05
CA SER A 382 -7.24 -20.03 -24.97
C SER A 382 -6.36 -21.25 -25.17
N THR A 383 -6.98 -22.40 -25.23
CA THR A 383 -6.32 -23.66 -25.63
C THR A 383 -6.42 -23.91 -27.13
N VAL A 384 -7.16 -23.08 -27.88
CA VAL A 384 -7.38 -23.26 -29.32
C VAL A 384 -6.27 -22.58 -30.10
N ARG A 385 -5.66 -23.34 -31.00
CA ARG A 385 -4.63 -22.88 -31.95
C ARG A 385 -5.13 -23.00 -33.38
N MET A 386 -4.55 -22.25 -34.32
CA MET A 386 -4.89 -22.38 -35.75
C MET A 386 -4.61 -23.82 -36.25
N SER A 387 -3.53 -24.46 -35.76
CA SER A 387 -3.23 -25.87 -36.07
C SER A 387 -4.31 -26.84 -35.56
N ASP A 388 -4.94 -26.54 -34.43
CA ASP A 388 -6.05 -27.38 -33.90
C ASP A 388 -7.28 -27.25 -34.80
N LEU A 389 -7.58 -26.03 -35.27
CA LEU A 389 -8.68 -25.76 -36.20
C LEU A 389 -8.41 -26.43 -37.57
N ASP A 390 -7.16 -26.37 -38.06
CA ASP A 390 -6.75 -27.04 -39.29
C ASP A 390 -6.95 -28.55 -39.22
N SER A 391 -6.67 -29.17 -38.09
CA SER A 391 -6.88 -30.61 -37.89
C SER A 391 -8.34 -31.05 -38.05
N GLN A 392 -9.28 -30.14 -37.79
CA GLN A 392 -10.73 -30.38 -37.90
C GLN A 392 -11.25 -30.26 -39.33
N LEU A 393 -10.52 -29.56 -40.23
CA LEU A 393 -10.92 -29.34 -41.62
C LEU A 393 -11.05 -30.66 -42.43
N GLY A 394 -10.44 -31.75 -41.97
CA GLY A 394 -10.57 -33.07 -42.59
C GLY A 394 -11.86 -33.80 -42.27
N SER A 395 -12.59 -33.43 -41.19
CA SER A 395 -13.78 -34.09 -40.69
C SER A 395 -15.01 -33.17 -40.58
N SER A 396 -14.83 -31.85 -40.67
CA SER A 396 -15.87 -30.85 -40.48
C SER A 396 -15.89 -29.86 -41.65
N SER A 397 -17.04 -29.23 -41.91
CA SER A 397 -17.13 -28.13 -42.89
C SER A 397 -16.38 -26.88 -42.38
N VAL A 398 -15.97 -26.00 -43.31
CA VAL A 398 -15.33 -24.73 -42.96
C VAL A 398 -16.23 -23.89 -42.04
N GLU A 399 -17.54 -23.89 -42.31
CA GLU A 399 -18.53 -23.15 -41.52
C GLU A 399 -18.57 -23.65 -40.06
N SER A 400 -18.54 -24.95 -39.83
CA SER A 400 -18.52 -25.53 -38.46
C SER A 400 -17.23 -25.23 -37.72
N VAL A 401 -16.09 -25.21 -38.42
CA VAL A 401 -14.80 -24.81 -37.84
C VAL A 401 -14.77 -23.33 -37.50
N VAL A 402 -15.36 -22.48 -38.36
CA VAL A 402 -15.53 -21.03 -38.09
C VAL A 402 -16.38 -20.80 -36.84
N GLU A 403 -17.53 -21.47 -36.72
CA GLU A 403 -18.39 -21.37 -35.52
C GLU A 403 -17.64 -21.77 -34.25
N THR A 404 -16.83 -22.82 -34.32
CA THR A 404 -15.96 -23.27 -33.21
C THR A 404 -14.94 -22.19 -32.83
N ALA A 405 -14.27 -21.61 -33.83
CA ALA A 405 -13.25 -20.57 -33.63
C ALA A 405 -13.88 -19.30 -33.03
N VAL A 406 -14.99 -18.83 -33.58
CA VAL A 406 -15.72 -17.65 -33.08
C VAL A 406 -16.21 -17.87 -31.64
N SER A 407 -16.72 -19.07 -31.35
CA SER A 407 -17.17 -19.43 -29.98
C SER A 407 -16.01 -19.45 -29.00
N ALA A 408 -14.85 -19.97 -29.41
CA ALA A 408 -13.64 -19.99 -28.60
C ALA A 408 -13.15 -18.59 -28.27
N VAL A 409 -13.09 -17.68 -29.28
CA VAL A 409 -12.70 -16.28 -29.04
C VAL A 409 -13.68 -15.59 -28.10
N LYS A 410 -14.98 -15.70 -28.34
CA LYS A 410 -16.01 -15.09 -27.47
C LYS A 410 -15.96 -15.63 -26.04
N ALA A 411 -15.63 -16.89 -25.84
CA ALA A 411 -15.46 -17.46 -24.51
C ALA A 411 -14.24 -16.94 -23.76
N CYS A 412 -13.22 -16.44 -24.48
CA CYS A 412 -12.02 -15.87 -23.91
C CYS A 412 -12.14 -14.36 -23.59
N ILE A 413 -13.08 -13.64 -24.23
CA ILE A 413 -13.33 -12.21 -23.94
C ILE A 413 -14.14 -12.12 -22.65
N LYS A 414 -13.46 -12.29 -21.51
CA LYS A 414 -14.04 -12.17 -20.17
C LYS A 414 -12.97 -11.85 -19.16
N LYS A 415 -13.35 -11.13 -18.12
CA LYS A 415 -12.47 -10.84 -17.00
C LYS A 415 -12.09 -12.12 -16.24
N THR A 416 -10.82 -12.35 -16.09
CA THR A 416 -10.26 -13.50 -15.38
C THR A 416 -9.23 -13.02 -14.36
N GLY A 417 -9.35 -13.46 -13.12
CA GLY A 417 -8.44 -13.08 -12.04
C GLY A 417 -7.23 -13.99 -11.95
N TYR A 418 -6.07 -13.40 -11.71
CA TYR A 418 -4.79 -14.09 -11.51
C TYR A 418 -4.08 -13.54 -10.27
N LEU A 419 -3.35 -14.40 -9.58
CA LEU A 419 -2.41 -14.04 -8.54
C LEU A 419 -0.99 -14.33 -9.01
N TYR A 420 -0.14 -13.33 -8.96
CA TYR A 420 1.29 -13.47 -9.13
C TYR A 420 1.96 -13.28 -7.77
N ALA A 421 2.61 -14.33 -7.27
CA ALA A 421 3.38 -14.30 -6.03
C ALA A 421 4.87 -14.29 -6.39
N ASP A 422 5.55 -13.20 -6.04
CA ASP A 422 6.86 -12.85 -6.62
C ASP A 422 8.04 -13.70 -6.12
N THR A 423 7.92 -14.48 -5.10
CA THR A 423 9.11 -15.00 -4.45
C THR A 423 9.90 -16.04 -5.22
N HIS A 424 9.28 -16.83 -6.04
CA HIS A 424 10.01 -17.89 -6.78
C HIS A 424 9.12 -18.54 -7.85
N SER A 425 7.90 -18.06 -8.05
CA SER A 425 6.98 -18.58 -9.05
C SER A 425 7.23 -17.89 -10.39
N THR A 426 7.44 -18.67 -11.42
CA THR A 426 7.58 -18.16 -12.78
C THR A 426 6.24 -17.95 -13.47
N GLN A 427 5.13 -18.42 -12.88
CA GLN A 427 3.82 -18.39 -13.52
C GLN A 427 2.72 -17.90 -12.56
N PRO A 428 1.80 -17.03 -13.04
CA PRO A 428 0.63 -16.63 -12.30
C PRO A 428 -0.33 -17.80 -12.03
N VAL A 429 -1.02 -17.75 -10.90
CA VAL A 429 -2.04 -18.72 -10.54
C VAL A 429 -3.42 -18.14 -10.81
N LYS A 430 -4.22 -18.84 -11.62
CA LYS A 430 -5.60 -18.47 -11.91
C LYS A 430 -6.49 -18.64 -10.68
N LEU A 431 -7.30 -17.61 -10.36
CA LEU A 431 -8.21 -17.59 -9.23
C LEU A 431 -9.68 -17.55 -9.69
N ASP A 432 -10.19 -18.66 -10.18
CA ASP A 432 -11.55 -18.77 -10.75
C ASP A 432 -12.67 -18.39 -9.76
N ALA A 433 -12.45 -18.59 -8.46
CA ALA A 433 -13.46 -18.32 -7.42
C ALA A 433 -13.86 -16.83 -7.30
N TYR A 434 -13.04 -15.94 -7.84
CA TYR A 434 -13.25 -14.48 -7.71
C TYR A 434 -13.58 -13.80 -9.03
N ASN A 435 -13.70 -14.53 -10.10
CA ASN A 435 -14.00 -13.99 -11.43
C ASN A 435 -15.31 -13.18 -11.43
N GLY A 436 -15.22 -11.91 -11.83
CA GLY A 436 -16.37 -10.99 -11.93
C GLY A 436 -16.94 -10.51 -10.60
N LYS A 437 -16.31 -10.81 -9.45
CA LYS A 437 -16.67 -10.27 -8.14
C LYS A 437 -15.66 -9.23 -7.67
N LYS A 438 -16.14 -8.18 -7.03
CA LYS A 438 -15.25 -7.27 -6.30
C LYS A 438 -14.55 -8.05 -5.20
N ALA A 439 -13.22 -8.00 -5.18
CA ALA A 439 -12.41 -8.66 -4.18
C ALA A 439 -11.31 -7.72 -3.67
N GLU A 440 -10.95 -7.85 -2.40
CA GLU A 440 -9.79 -7.21 -1.79
C GLU A 440 -8.89 -8.27 -1.18
N PHE A 441 -7.60 -8.03 -1.24
CA PHE A 441 -6.58 -9.00 -0.87
C PHE A 441 -5.73 -8.48 0.28
N ILE A 442 -5.42 -9.35 1.23
CA ILE A 442 -4.58 -9.04 2.37
C ILE A 442 -3.60 -10.20 2.55
N ILE A 443 -2.29 -9.91 2.60
CA ILE A 443 -1.27 -10.92 2.90
C ILE A 443 -0.78 -10.76 4.33
N SER A 444 -0.60 -11.89 5.01
CA SER A 444 0.07 -11.97 6.31
C SER A 444 0.91 -13.24 6.35
N GLY A 445 2.23 -13.09 6.30
CA GLY A 445 3.17 -14.19 6.18
C GLY A 445 2.90 -15.05 4.94
N ASP A 446 2.73 -16.34 5.13
CA ASP A 446 2.41 -17.31 4.08
C ASP A 446 0.91 -17.41 3.73
N LYS A 447 0.08 -16.53 4.27
CA LYS A 447 -1.38 -16.57 4.10
C LYS A 447 -1.86 -15.39 3.26
N LEU A 448 -2.64 -15.69 2.24
CA LEU A 448 -3.41 -14.74 1.46
C LEU A 448 -4.88 -14.79 1.91
N PHE A 449 -5.40 -13.70 2.41
CA PHE A 449 -6.82 -13.54 2.74
C PHE A 449 -7.51 -12.76 1.64
N VAL A 450 -8.68 -13.23 1.23
CA VAL A 450 -9.48 -12.62 0.18
C VAL A 450 -10.85 -12.27 0.70
N LYS A 451 -11.19 -10.99 0.64
CA LYS A 451 -12.54 -10.47 0.90
C LYS A 451 -13.30 -10.49 -0.42
N SER A 452 -14.26 -11.38 -0.59
CA SER A 452 -15.14 -11.42 -1.76
C SER A 452 -16.47 -10.78 -1.39
N PHE A 453 -16.75 -9.60 -1.95
CA PHE A 453 -17.91 -8.78 -1.61
C PHE A 453 -19.21 -9.39 -2.15
N ASP A 454 -20.29 -9.23 -1.41
CA ASP A 454 -21.64 -9.54 -1.88
C ASP A 454 -22.13 -8.47 -2.89
N ALA A 455 -23.28 -8.72 -3.51
CA ALA A 455 -23.83 -7.85 -4.55
C ALA A 455 -24.17 -6.43 -4.05
N SER A 456 -24.43 -6.26 -2.74
CA SER A 456 -24.69 -4.96 -2.11
C SER A 456 -23.43 -4.21 -1.70
N ASN A 457 -22.28 -4.88 -1.69
CA ASN A 457 -21.01 -4.43 -1.11
C ASN A 457 -21.07 -4.07 0.39
N ASP A 458 -22.13 -4.49 1.09
CA ASP A 458 -22.31 -4.21 2.53
C ASP A 458 -21.60 -5.22 3.41
N THR A 459 -21.49 -6.47 2.93
CA THR A 459 -20.77 -7.56 3.59
C THR A 459 -19.89 -8.30 2.59
N PHE A 460 -18.98 -9.07 3.11
CA PHE A 460 -18.12 -9.94 2.31
C PHE A 460 -17.95 -11.33 2.94
N SER A 461 -17.58 -12.27 2.12
CA SER A 461 -17.07 -13.58 2.54
C SER A 461 -15.55 -13.50 2.62
N LEU A 462 -14.96 -14.10 3.64
CA LEU A 462 -13.52 -14.15 3.84
C LEU A 462 -13.00 -15.54 3.50
N PHE A 463 -12.06 -15.58 2.59
CA PHE A 463 -11.35 -16.79 2.19
C PHE A 463 -9.89 -16.70 2.57
N ARG A 464 -9.26 -17.86 2.77
CA ARG A 464 -7.84 -18.02 2.99
C ARG A 464 -7.24 -18.92 1.93
N HIS A 465 -6.06 -18.55 1.47
CA HIS A 465 -5.14 -19.40 0.74
C HIS A 465 -3.81 -19.46 1.50
N THR A 466 -3.10 -20.56 1.39
CA THR A 466 -1.70 -20.64 1.81
C THR A 466 -0.83 -20.48 0.58
N VAL A 467 0.19 -19.64 0.67
CA VAL A 467 1.17 -19.42 -0.40
C VAL A 467 2.47 -20.07 0.03
N THR A 468 2.85 -21.16 -0.60
CA THR A 468 4.07 -21.91 -0.26
C THR A 468 4.90 -22.11 -1.52
N ASN A 469 6.12 -21.58 -1.54
CA ASN A 469 7.04 -21.65 -2.69
C ASN A 469 6.38 -21.20 -4.01
N GLY A 470 5.58 -20.15 -3.96
CA GLY A 470 4.85 -19.61 -5.12
C GLY A 470 3.63 -20.43 -5.56
N VAL A 471 3.26 -21.46 -4.83
CA VAL A 471 2.04 -22.23 -5.06
C VAL A 471 0.94 -21.74 -4.12
N VAL A 472 -0.20 -21.37 -4.69
CA VAL A 472 -1.38 -20.94 -3.93
C VAL A 472 -2.30 -22.16 -3.72
N SER A 473 -2.67 -22.43 -2.47
CA SER A 473 -3.62 -23.51 -2.15
C SER A 473 -5.03 -23.23 -2.69
N ALA A 474 -5.89 -24.24 -2.70
CA ALA A 474 -7.32 -24.03 -2.90
C ALA A 474 -7.88 -23.05 -1.85
N ALA A 475 -8.95 -22.32 -2.21
CA ALA A 475 -9.64 -21.39 -1.33
C ALA A 475 -10.31 -22.14 -0.17
N GLU A 476 -9.99 -21.74 1.06
CA GLU A 476 -10.71 -22.14 2.26
C GLU A 476 -11.60 -20.99 2.71
N MET A 477 -12.91 -21.20 2.73
CA MET A 477 -13.85 -20.19 3.24
C MET A 477 -13.79 -20.16 4.77
N LEU A 478 -13.38 -19.03 5.35
CA LEU A 478 -13.29 -18.85 6.79
C LEU A 478 -14.63 -18.43 7.41
N ASP A 479 -15.29 -17.44 6.80
CA ASP A 479 -16.57 -16.94 7.28
C ASP A 479 -17.31 -16.08 6.21
N THR A 480 -18.58 -15.78 6.50
CA THR A 480 -19.47 -14.97 5.66
C THR A 480 -20.12 -13.84 6.45
N SER A 481 -20.77 -12.92 5.75
CA SER A 481 -21.50 -11.80 6.37
C SER A 481 -20.59 -10.89 7.22
N ILE A 482 -19.37 -10.69 6.77
CA ILE A 482 -18.36 -9.89 7.47
C ILE A 482 -18.53 -8.40 7.07
N LYS A 483 -18.51 -7.51 8.06
CA LYS A 483 -18.62 -6.05 7.89
C LYS A 483 -17.25 -5.35 7.86
N ALA A 484 -16.28 -5.86 8.60
CA ALA A 484 -14.94 -5.29 8.68
C ALA A 484 -13.92 -6.37 9.02
N CYS A 485 -12.72 -6.25 8.49
CA CYS A 485 -11.62 -7.18 8.72
C CYS A 485 -10.30 -6.41 8.74
N ASN A 486 -9.44 -6.74 9.70
CA ASN A 486 -8.08 -6.20 9.84
C ASN A 486 -7.11 -7.30 10.23
N ILE A 487 -5.83 -7.12 9.90
CA ILE A 487 -4.74 -7.92 10.46
C ILE A 487 -4.15 -7.18 11.65
N ILE A 488 -4.06 -7.86 12.79
CA ILE A 488 -3.42 -7.35 14.01
C ILE A 488 -2.38 -8.39 14.44
N GLY A 489 -1.11 -8.03 14.34
CA GLY A 489 -0.02 -9.00 14.42
C GLY A 489 -0.03 -9.96 13.23
N THR A 490 -0.15 -11.24 13.50
CA THR A 490 -0.27 -12.31 12.49
C THR A 490 -1.71 -12.84 12.33
N ASP A 491 -2.63 -12.32 13.13
CA ASP A 491 -4.00 -12.83 13.22
C ASP A 491 -4.97 -11.96 12.44
N VAL A 492 -6.00 -12.60 11.87
CA VAL A 492 -7.09 -11.90 11.20
C VAL A 492 -8.20 -11.65 12.20
N TRP A 493 -8.57 -10.40 12.34
CA TRP A 493 -9.66 -9.94 13.19
C TRP A 493 -10.80 -9.43 12.34
N TYR A 494 -12.04 -9.84 12.63
CA TYR A 494 -13.17 -9.40 11.83
C TYR A 494 -14.47 -9.30 12.63
N ARG A 495 -15.33 -8.37 12.18
CA ARG A 495 -16.69 -8.22 12.70
C ARG A 495 -17.66 -8.91 11.77
N ARG A 496 -18.45 -9.83 12.31
CA ARG A 496 -19.48 -10.55 11.60
C ARG A 496 -20.86 -10.05 12.01
N SER A 497 -21.73 -9.78 11.03
CA SER A 497 -23.12 -9.41 11.28
C SER A 497 -23.85 -10.52 12.00
N VAL A 498 -24.67 -10.14 12.99
CA VAL A 498 -25.60 -11.04 13.68
C VAL A 498 -26.96 -10.90 13.01
N THR A 499 -27.56 -12.01 12.61
CA THR A 499 -28.87 -12.01 11.94
C THR A 499 -29.93 -11.34 12.81
N GLY A 500 -30.63 -10.34 12.26
CA GLY A 500 -31.66 -9.60 12.97
C GLY A 500 -31.15 -8.53 13.94
N SER A 501 -29.85 -8.23 13.95
CA SER A 501 -29.24 -7.16 14.77
C SER A 501 -28.41 -6.21 13.90
N SER A 502 -28.36 -4.94 14.31
CA SER A 502 -27.40 -3.96 13.77
C SER A 502 -25.99 -4.12 14.35
N LEU A 503 -25.84 -4.94 15.38
CA LEU A 503 -24.59 -5.19 16.09
C LEU A 503 -23.83 -6.37 15.46
N CYS A 504 -22.53 -6.42 15.72
CA CYS A 504 -21.65 -7.46 15.18
C CYS A 504 -20.95 -8.21 16.31
N ASP A 505 -20.66 -9.48 16.06
CA ASP A 505 -19.72 -10.25 16.87
C ASP A 505 -18.30 -10.02 16.37
N LEU A 506 -17.34 -9.89 17.27
CA LEU A 506 -15.91 -9.82 16.96
C LEU A 506 -15.27 -11.20 17.06
N TYR A 507 -14.60 -11.58 16.00
CA TYR A 507 -13.86 -12.83 15.91
C TYR A 507 -12.38 -12.56 15.64
N LYS A 508 -11.56 -13.48 16.13
CA LYS A 508 -10.15 -13.63 15.81
C LYS A 508 -9.97 -14.96 15.10
N TYR A 509 -9.13 -14.98 14.07
CA TYR A 509 -8.69 -16.18 13.41
C TYR A 509 -7.16 -16.21 13.35
N SER A 510 -6.56 -17.18 14.03
CA SER A 510 -5.13 -17.50 13.94
C SER A 510 -4.93 -18.86 13.28
N THR A 511 -5.08 -19.94 14.01
CA THR A 511 -5.19 -21.33 13.51
C THR A 511 -6.63 -21.81 13.53
N GLU A 512 -7.42 -21.27 14.46
CA GLU A 512 -8.83 -21.58 14.66
C GLU A 512 -9.62 -20.29 14.81
N LYS A 513 -10.94 -20.38 14.56
CA LYS A 513 -11.87 -19.29 14.76
C LYS A 513 -12.23 -19.18 16.23
N GLU A 514 -12.01 -18.02 16.82
CA GLU A 514 -12.35 -17.68 18.20
C GLU A 514 -13.30 -16.49 18.25
N LYS A 515 -14.41 -16.59 18.96
CA LYS A 515 -15.26 -15.44 19.26
C LYS A 515 -14.68 -14.69 20.47
N ILE A 516 -14.31 -13.43 20.26
CA ILE A 516 -13.70 -12.59 21.31
C ILE A 516 -14.75 -11.84 22.10
N ASP A 517 -15.72 -11.23 21.41
CA ASP A 517 -16.76 -10.42 22.07
C ASP A 517 -18.03 -10.32 21.20
N GLY A 518 -19.14 -9.86 21.80
CA GLY A 518 -20.39 -9.55 21.12
C GLY A 518 -20.71 -8.05 21.18
N ASP A 519 -21.68 -7.64 20.37
CA ASP A 519 -22.20 -6.27 20.32
C ASP A 519 -21.14 -5.21 20.01
N VAL A 520 -20.20 -5.55 19.12
CA VAL A 520 -19.05 -4.72 18.78
C VAL A 520 -19.39 -3.76 17.63
N ALA A 521 -19.25 -2.46 17.88
CA ALA A 521 -19.45 -1.42 16.89
C ALA A 521 -18.20 -1.20 16.01
N SER A 522 -16.99 -1.21 16.59
CA SER A 522 -15.72 -1.15 15.87
C SER A 522 -14.57 -1.71 16.72
N PHE A 523 -13.40 -1.91 16.09
CA PHE A 523 -12.19 -2.35 16.77
C PHE A 523 -10.94 -1.82 16.08
N ALA A 524 -9.85 -1.70 16.83
CA ALA A 524 -8.54 -1.30 16.31
C ALA A 524 -7.43 -2.03 17.06
N GLY A 525 -6.38 -2.45 16.32
CA GLY A 525 -5.15 -2.96 16.92
C GLY A 525 -4.31 -1.82 17.48
N LEU A 526 -3.70 -2.04 18.63
CA LEU A 526 -2.73 -1.14 19.24
C LEU A 526 -1.30 -1.63 19.02
N SER A 527 -0.34 -0.75 19.14
CA SER A 527 1.09 -1.05 18.90
C SER A 527 1.68 -2.10 19.83
N ASP A 528 1.08 -2.33 21.00
CA ASP A 528 1.48 -3.38 21.95
C ASP A 528 0.85 -4.75 21.67
N GLY A 529 0.06 -4.87 20.58
CA GLY A 529 -0.64 -6.08 20.19
C GLY A 529 -1.99 -6.29 20.88
N SER A 530 -2.40 -5.40 21.78
CA SER A 530 -3.74 -5.40 22.35
C SER A 530 -4.76 -4.86 21.34
N VAL A 531 -6.06 -5.09 21.59
CA VAL A 531 -7.13 -4.67 20.70
C VAL A 531 -8.12 -3.80 21.44
N LEU A 532 -8.27 -2.56 20.98
CA LEU A 532 -9.34 -1.66 21.44
C LEU A 532 -10.66 -2.08 20.80
N ILE A 533 -11.69 -2.25 21.62
CA ILE A 533 -13.03 -2.65 21.20
C ILE A 533 -14.01 -1.53 21.60
N VAL A 534 -14.82 -1.10 20.65
CA VAL A 534 -15.83 -0.06 20.82
C VAL A 534 -17.21 -0.72 20.88
N LYS A 535 -17.95 -0.46 21.95
CA LYS A 535 -19.32 -0.99 22.17
C LYS A 535 -20.28 0.13 22.53
N ASN A 536 -21.58 -0.17 22.55
CA ASN A 536 -22.63 0.77 22.96
C ASN A 536 -22.55 2.12 22.24
N PHE A 537 -22.22 2.05 20.92
CA PHE A 537 -22.07 3.22 20.07
C PHE A 537 -23.39 3.95 19.90
N VAL A 538 -23.38 5.25 20.18
CA VAL A 538 -24.51 6.16 19.98
C VAL A 538 -24.03 7.37 19.19
N SER A 539 -24.67 7.61 18.05
CA SER A 539 -24.48 8.82 17.26
C SER A 539 -25.64 9.77 17.47
N SER A 540 -25.35 11.02 17.83
CA SER A 540 -26.32 12.08 18.08
C SER A 540 -25.86 13.41 17.47
N SER A 541 -26.72 14.45 17.52
CA SER A 541 -26.33 15.82 17.14
C SER A 541 -25.13 16.34 17.94
N ASP A 542 -24.97 15.87 19.16
CA ASP A 542 -23.92 16.31 20.08
C ASP A 542 -22.59 15.56 19.90
N GLY A 543 -22.59 14.53 19.05
CA GLY A 543 -21.41 13.75 18.71
C GLY A 543 -21.59 12.24 18.85
N GLU A 544 -20.49 11.53 18.67
CA GLU A 544 -20.42 10.07 18.77
C GLU A 544 -19.79 9.68 20.10
N ILE A 545 -20.53 8.88 20.87
CA ILE A 545 -20.08 8.35 22.16
C ILE A 545 -20.15 6.83 22.17
N ALA A 546 -19.24 6.19 22.89
CA ALA A 546 -19.20 4.75 23.03
C ALA A 546 -18.49 4.31 24.32
N ASP A 547 -18.68 3.05 24.68
CA ASP A 547 -17.88 2.41 25.71
C ASP A 547 -16.65 1.77 25.09
N LEU A 548 -15.50 1.99 25.72
CA LEU A 548 -14.19 1.48 25.30
C LEU A 548 -13.78 0.28 26.14
N TYR A 549 -13.42 -0.78 25.47
CA TYR A 549 -12.89 -2.00 26.09
C TYR A 549 -11.51 -2.31 25.48
N LEU A 550 -10.67 -2.99 26.25
CA LEU A 550 -9.38 -3.48 25.80
C LEU A 550 -9.32 -5.01 25.93
N TYR A 551 -8.95 -5.68 24.86
CA TYR A 551 -8.59 -7.09 24.87
C TYR A 551 -7.06 -7.23 24.94
N ASP A 552 -6.55 -7.86 25.99
CA ASP A 552 -5.12 -7.99 26.31
C ASP A 552 -4.49 -9.30 25.79
N GLY A 553 -5.19 -10.03 24.93
CA GLY A 553 -4.81 -11.36 24.44
C GLY A 553 -5.43 -12.51 25.26
N LYS A 554 -6.12 -12.22 26.37
CA LYS A 554 -6.75 -13.22 27.23
C LYS A 554 -8.20 -12.87 27.58
N LYS A 555 -8.47 -11.62 27.87
CA LYS A 555 -9.80 -11.16 28.29
C LYS A 555 -10.06 -9.75 27.81
N THR A 556 -11.35 -9.45 27.66
CA THR A 556 -11.86 -8.09 27.44
C THR A 556 -12.11 -7.41 28.79
N SER A 557 -11.63 -6.18 28.95
CA SER A 557 -11.78 -5.37 30.15
C SER A 557 -12.29 -3.98 29.80
N LEU A 558 -13.24 -3.42 30.57
CA LEU A 558 -13.74 -2.07 30.38
C LEU A 558 -12.62 -1.05 30.68
N VAL A 559 -12.38 -0.14 29.75
CA VAL A 559 -11.46 0.99 29.88
C VAL A 559 -12.22 2.24 30.32
N ALA A 560 -13.32 2.55 29.65
CA ALA A 560 -14.14 3.72 29.94
C ALA A 560 -15.56 3.56 29.39
N GLU A 561 -16.53 4.14 30.09
CA GLU A 561 -17.88 4.34 29.61
C GLU A 561 -18.02 5.74 29.00
N LYS A 562 -18.88 5.89 28.00
CA LYS A 562 -19.26 7.16 27.36
C LYS A 562 -18.08 8.01 26.92
N ALA A 563 -17.08 7.40 26.27
CA ALA A 563 -15.97 8.10 25.64
C ALA A 563 -16.44 8.79 24.35
N GLU A 564 -15.99 10.02 24.12
CA GLU A 564 -16.24 10.78 22.90
C GLU A 564 -15.26 10.34 21.81
N LEU A 565 -15.74 9.68 20.77
CA LEU A 565 -14.87 9.08 19.75
C LEU A 565 -14.13 10.14 18.91
N LYS A 566 -14.74 11.30 18.62
CA LYS A 566 -14.10 12.40 17.89
C LYS A 566 -12.85 12.95 18.58
N ASN A 567 -12.80 12.83 19.91
CA ASN A 567 -11.71 13.32 20.76
C ASN A 567 -10.75 12.21 21.19
N MET A 568 -10.88 11.01 20.64
CA MET A 568 -10.00 9.90 20.96
C MET A 568 -8.72 9.99 20.11
N LYS A 569 -7.58 9.87 20.79
CA LYS A 569 -6.26 9.74 20.17
C LYS A 569 -5.55 8.52 20.75
N TYR A 570 -4.80 7.83 19.92
CA TYR A 570 -3.98 6.69 20.35
C TYR A 570 -2.59 6.76 19.74
N SER A 571 -1.62 6.31 20.49
CA SER A 571 -0.22 6.26 20.13
C SER A 571 0.44 5.07 20.84
N ASP A 572 1.74 4.89 20.64
CA ASP A 572 2.57 3.96 21.41
C ASP A 572 2.61 4.28 22.93
N LYS A 573 2.18 5.46 23.32
CA LYS A 573 2.11 5.92 24.71
C LYS A 573 0.82 5.53 25.44
N GLY A 574 -0.24 5.21 24.70
CA GLY A 574 -1.55 4.86 25.25
C GLY A 574 -2.72 5.48 24.48
N ILE A 575 -3.86 5.58 25.15
CA ILE A 575 -5.09 6.13 24.60
C ILE A 575 -5.49 7.34 25.42
N SER A 576 -5.74 8.48 24.77
CA SER A 576 -6.35 9.66 25.38
C SER A 576 -7.73 9.90 24.80
N PHE A 577 -8.67 10.29 25.64
CA PHE A 577 -10.08 10.53 25.27
C PHE A 577 -10.77 11.44 26.28
N ILE A 578 -11.90 11.99 25.88
CA ILE A 578 -12.79 12.75 26.77
C ILE A 578 -14.01 11.87 27.07
N ARG A 579 -14.48 11.86 28.31
CA ARG A 579 -15.68 11.16 28.73
C ARG A 579 -16.57 12.03 29.65
N ASN A 580 -17.81 11.64 29.81
CA ASN A 580 -18.76 12.28 30.76
C ASN A 580 -18.91 13.80 30.58
N GLY A 581 -18.68 14.32 29.35
CA GLY A 581 -18.84 15.74 29.04
C GLY A 581 -17.73 16.63 29.57
N GLY A 582 -16.52 16.11 29.81
CA GLY A 582 -15.41 16.98 30.21
C GLY A 582 -14.20 16.28 30.80
N ASP A 583 -14.33 15.05 31.30
CA ASP A 583 -13.20 14.35 31.90
C ASP A 583 -12.18 13.95 30.82
N LEU A 584 -11.05 14.63 30.76
CA LEU A 584 -9.88 14.26 29.95
C LEU A 584 -9.15 13.10 30.59
N CYS A 585 -9.13 11.98 29.93
CA CYS A 585 -8.55 10.72 30.41
C CYS A 585 -7.36 10.29 29.58
N ILE A 586 -6.38 9.68 30.22
CA ILE A 586 -5.30 8.91 29.58
C ILE A 586 -5.34 7.48 30.15
N TYR A 587 -5.39 6.50 29.27
CA TYR A 587 -5.24 5.09 29.60
C TYR A 587 -3.89 4.57 29.10
N SER A 588 -3.07 4.14 30.03
CA SER A 588 -1.72 3.65 29.74
C SER A 588 -1.31 2.62 30.81
N LYS A 589 -0.62 1.56 30.42
CA LYS A 589 -0.14 0.49 31.34
C LYS A 589 -1.26 -0.08 32.22
N ASN A 590 -2.43 -0.32 31.65
CA ASN A 590 -3.62 -0.82 32.33
C ASN A 590 -4.12 0.09 33.49
N LYS A 591 -3.83 1.38 33.42
CA LYS A 591 -4.30 2.39 34.37
C LYS A 591 -4.98 3.53 33.65
N LEU A 592 -6.10 3.95 34.19
CA LEU A 592 -6.83 5.14 33.76
C LEU A 592 -6.48 6.30 34.71
N ALA A 593 -6.04 7.41 34.17
CA ALA A 593 -5.81 8.65 34.89
C ALA A 593 -6.74 9.75 34.34
N ILE A 594 -7.38 10.51 35.22
CA ILE A 594 -8.11 11.73 34.88
C ILE A 594 -7.13 12.89 34.97
N ILE A 595 -6.93 13.60 33.88
CA ILE A 595 -5.97 14.70 33.76
C ILE A 595 -6.62 16.05 34.07
N ASP A 596 -7.86 16.22 33.61
CA ASP A 596 -8.67 17.43 33.81
C ASP A 596 -10.16 17.06 33.72
N SER A 597 -11.06 17.85 34.30
CA SER A 597 -12.50 17.61 34.27
C SER A 597 -13.26 18.62 33.40
N ASP A 598 -12.57 19.56 32.77
CA ASP A 598 -13.19 20.65 32.01
C ASP A 598 -12.72 20.66 30.53
N ALA A 599 -12.22 19.56 30.00
CA ALA A 599 -11.76 19.46 28.61
C ALA A 599 -12.90 19.22 27.62
N TYR A 600 -12.81 19.79 26.43
CA TYR A 600 -13.78 19.51 25.35
C TYR A 600 -13.13 19.10 24.02
N ASN A 601 -11.80 19.26 23.88
CA ASN A 601 -11.09 18.87 22.67
C ASN A 601 -9.63 18.53 22.96
N ILE A 602 -9.12 17.44 22.40
CA ILE A 602 -7.71 17.05 22.45
C ILE A 602 -7.04 17.54 21.18
N ILE A 603 -6.06 18.42 21.30
CA ILE A 603 -5.31 19.01 20.18
C ILE A 603 -4.16 18.09 19.79
N ALA A 604 -3.32 17.70 20.74
CA ALA A 604 -2.14 16.86 20.51
C ALA A 604 -1.88 15.93 21.68
N TYR A 605 -1.39 14.69 21.37
CA TYR A 605 -1.09 13.64 22.34
C TYR A 605 0.08 12.78 21.86
#